data_4e7a2737c3219fed17ae603acd5096f6
#
_entry.id   4e7a2737c3219fed17ae603acd5096f6
#
_cell.length_a   1.000
_cell.length_b   1.000
_cell.length_c   1.000
_cell.angle_alpha   90.00
_cell.angle_beta   90.00
_cell.angle_gamma   90.00
#
_symmetry.space_group_name_H-M   'P 1'
#
loop_
_entity.id
_entity.type
_entity.pdbx_description
1 polymer ?
#
loop_
_entity_poly.entity_id
_entity_poly.type
_entity_poly.pdbx_seq_one_letter_code
_entity_poly.pdbx_strand_id
1 'polypeptide(L)'
;MSDNKNWSTLDEVDQKIINILNKNARTPSKEIAIELRNSGVDVSDRTIRKRIERLEKNGIIKGYKAVLSGISSNDQFEALFLKLKITRSMDNTTESIKNYIKTLPNYLFVATVDGDWNMIAVLRVEGAEKNPSARIVEKFSDQIIDYKMSGIQIKDVNLLNMSMLLLT
;
A
#
# COMPACT_ATOMS: atom_id res chain seq x y z
N MET A 1 14.73 -12.95 -4.16
CA MET A 1 14.79 -12.94 -5.65
C MET A 1 13.66 -12.03 -6.10
N SER A 2 14.02 -10.91 -6.66
CA SER A 2 13.13 -9.78 -6.94
C SER A 2 12.24 -10.03 -8.15
N ASP A 3 10.92 -10.02 -7.95
CA ASP A 3 9.90 -10.07 -9.01
C ASP A 3 9.72 -8.73 -9.75
N ASN A 4 10.82 -8.14 -10.17
CA ASN A 4 10.81 -6.84 -10.86
C ASN A 4 10.53 -7.00 -12.37
N LYS A 5 9.76 -8.03 -12.77
CA LYS A 5 9.75 -8.50 -14.17
C LYS A 5 8.60 -8.02 -15.06
N ASN A 6 7.59 -7.31 -14.57
CA ASN A 6 6.34 -7.23 -15.35
C ASN A 6 5.81 -5.84 -15.75
N TRP A 7 6.30 -4.74 -15.18
CA TRP A 7 5.75 -3.43 -15.54
C TRP A 7 6.23 -2.91 -16.90
N SER A 8 7.43 -3.32 -17.36
CA SER A 8 8.01 -2.90 -18.66
C SER A 8 7.38 -3.60 -19.87
N THR A 9 6.51 -4.58 -19.65
CA THR A 9 5.84 -5.34 -20.73
C THR A 9 4.39 -4.92 -20.97
N LEU A 10 3.88 -3.93 -20.21
CA LEU A 10 2.53 -3.41 -20.38
C LEU A 10 2.45 -2.47 -21.56
N ASP A 11 1.59 -2.81 -22.51
CA ASP A 11 1.24 -1.88 -23.57
C ASP A 11 0.29 -0.77 -23.07
N GLU A 12 0.08 0.25 -23.88
CA GLU A 12 -0.78 1.40 -23.56
C GLU A 12 -2.21 0.97 -23.21
N VAL A 13 -2.72 -0.06 -23.87
CA VAL A 13 -4.07 -0.59 -23.63
C VAL A 13 -4.16 -1.24 -22.27
N ASP A 14 -3.15 -2.02 -21.87
CA ASP A 14 -3.08 -2.65 -20.55
C ASP A 14 -3.04 -1.59 -19.44
N GLN A 15 -2.24 -0.54 -19.62
CA GLN A 15 -2.16 0.56 -18.67
C GLN A 15 -3.50 1.29 -18.50
N LYS A 16 -4.20 1.54 -19.61
CA LYS A 16 -5.53 2.15 -19.58
C LYS A 16 -6.56 1.25 -18.87
N ILE A 17 -6.55 -0.06 -19.13
CA ILE A 17 -7.41 -1.04 -18.44
C ILE A 17 -7.15 -1.00 -16.93
N ILE A 18 -5.89 -1.05 -16.50
CA ILE A 18 -5.50 -1.00 -15.09
C ILE A 18 -5.98 0.31 -14.46
N ASN A 19 -5.82 1.45 -15.14
CA ASN A 19 -6.27 2.75 -14.62
C ASN A 19 -7.79 2.82 -14.43
N ILE A 20 -8.57 2.23 -15.32
CA ILE A 20 -10.04 2.15 -15.17
C ILE A 20 -10.40 1.25 -14.00
N LEU A 21 -9.79 0.05 -13.91
CA LEU A 21 -10.04 -0.89 -12.81
C LEU A 21 -9.58 -0.36 -11.45
N ASN A 22 -8.53 0.48 -11.41
CA ASN A 22 -8.11 1.16 -10.19
C ASN A 22 -9.15 2.17 -9.68
N LYS A 23 -9.90 2.81 -10.58
CA LYS A 23 -10.98 3.73 -10.19
C LYS A 23 -12.22 2.94 -9.73
N ASN A 24 -12.57 1.89 -10.46
CA ASN A 24 -13.68 1.03 -10.14
C ASN A 24 -13.40 -0.41 -10.62
N ALA A 25 -13.01 -1.27 -9.69
CA ALA A 25 -12.69 -2.67 -9.96
C ALA A 25 -13.88 -3.50 -10.49
N ARG A 26 -15.10 -2.97 -10.41
CA ARG A 26 -16.33 -3.65 -10.90
C ARG A 26 -16.77 -3.15 -12.27
N THR A 27 -15.99 -2.32 -12.94
CA THR A 27 -16.32 -1.82 -14.29
C THR A 27 -16.39 -3.01 -15.26
N PRO A 28 -17.52 -3.25 -15.92
CA PRO A 28 -17.67 -4.34 -16.87
C PRO A 28 -16.75 -4.16 -18.08
N SER A 29 -16.25 -5.24 -18.65
CA SER A 29 -15.37 -5.19 -19.85
C SER A 29 -15.99 -4.44 -21.03
N LYS A 30 -17.33 -4.46 -21.14
CA LYS A 30 -18.06 -3.69 -22.17
C LYS A 30 -17.92 -2.18 -21.96
N GLU A 31 -18.02 -1.72 -20.72
CA GLU A 31 -17.85 -0.29 -20.38
C GLU A 31 -16.41 0.14 -20.58
N ILE A 32 -15.44 -0.69 -20.17
CA ILE A 32 -14.02 -0.45 -20.44
C ILE A 32 -13.77 -0.28 -21.96
N ALA A 33 -14.36 -1.16 -22.79
CA ALA A 33 -14.23 -1.06 -24.24
C ALA A 33 -14.81 0.25 -24.79
N ILE A 34 -15.94 0.72 -24.25
CA ILE A 34 -16.54 2.01 -24.64
C ILE A 34 -15.64 3.18 -24.23
N GLU A 35 -15.12 3.18 -22.99
CA GLU A 35 -14.22 4.25 -22.50
C GLU A 35 -12.93 4.32 -23.33
N LEU A 36 -12.34 3.18 -23.68
CA LEU A 36 -11.16 3.10 -24.52
C LEU A 36 -11.44 3.61 -25.95
N ARG A 37 -12.59 3.26 -26.54
CA ARG A 37 -13.00 3.76 -27.86
C ARG A 37 -13.14 5.28 -27.86
N ASN A 38 -13.72 5.86 -26.81
CA ASN A 38 -13.83 7.31 -26.65
C ASN A 38 -12.46 8.01 -26.53
N SER A 39 -11.44 7.27 -26.13
CA SER A 39 -10.03 7.73 -26.09
C SER A 39 -9.22 7.37 -27.33
N GLY A 40 -9.88 6.95 -28.42
CA GLY A 40 -9.25 6.63 -29.72
C GLY A 40 -8.69 5.20 -29.83
N VAL A 41 -8.98 4.32 -28.86
CA VAL A 41 -8.50 2.94 -28.87
C VAL A 41 -9.66 1.98 -29.14
N ASP A 42 -9.78 1.47 -30.37
CA ASP A 42 -10.86 0.54 -30.74
C ASP A 42 -10.49 -0.91 -30.37
N VAL A 43 -11.07 -1.39 -29.28
CA VAL A 43 -10.93 -2.78 -28.81
C VAL A 43 -12.28 -3.36 -28.41
N SER A 44 -12.47 -4.67 -28.69
CA SER A 44 -13.69 -5.36 -28.30
C SER A 44 -13.71 -5.73 -26.82
N ASP A 45 -14.91 -5.90 -26.24
CA ASP A 45 -15.07 -6.38 -24.86
C ASP A 45 -14.45 -7.77 -24.64
N ARG A 46 -14.47 -8.63 -25.66
CA ARG A 46 -13.77 -9.93 -25.63
C ARG A 46 -12.26 -9.76 -25.50
N THR A 47 -11.69 -8.79 -26.20
CA THR A 47 -10.24 -8.48 -26.11
C THR A 47 -9.90 -7.96 -24.71
N ILE A 48 -10.73 -7.09 -24.14
CA ILE A 48 -10.55 -6.57 -22.79
C ILE A 48 -10.54 -7.70 -21.77
N ARG A 49 -11.52 -8.62 -21.82
CA ARG A 49 -11.55 -9.79 -20.91
C ARG A 49 -10.30 -10.63 -20.98
N LYS A 50 -9.83 -10.97 -22.19
CA LYS A 50 -8.58 -11.73 -22.37
C LYS A 50 -7.36 -11.00 -21.82
N ARG A 51 -7.31 -9.67 -21.94
CA ARG A 51 -6.22 -8.87 -21.38
C ARG A 51 -6.25 -8.88 -19.85
N ILE A 52 -7.43 -8.69 -19.23
CA ILE A 52 -7.59 -8.76 -17.77
C ILE A 52 -7.16 -10.16 -17.26
N GLU A 53 -7.65 -11.23 -17.86
CA GLU A 53 -7.25 -12.60 -17.51
C GLU A 53 -5.73 -12.81 -17.62
N ARG A 54 -5.10 -12.25 -18.64
CA ARG A 54 -3.63 -12.30 -18.80
C ARG A 54 -2.91 -11.51 -17.70
N LEU A 55 -3.41 -10.33 -17.34
CA LEU A 55 -2.84 -9.49 -16.28
C LEU A 55 -2.95 -10.17 -14.90
N GLU A 56 -4.08 -10.85 -14.64
CA GLU A 56 -4.30 -11.66 -13.44
C GLU A 56 -3.36 -12.87 -13.42
N LYS A 57 -3.32 -13.65 -14.49
CA LYS A 57 -2.47 -14.83 -14.60
C LYS A 57 -0.98 -14.52 -14.45
N ASN A 58 -0.55 -13.35 -14.93
CA ASN A 58 0.83 -12.90 -14.82
C ASN A 58 1.12 -12.23 -13.47
N GLY A 59 0.14 -12.16 -12.55
CA GLY A 59 0.31 -11.56 -11.23
C GLY A 59 0.46 -10.04 -11.24
N ILE A 60 0.16 -9.38 -12.37
CA ILE A 60 0.14 -7.92 -12.47
C ILE A 60 -1.08 -7.38 -11.70
N ILE A 61 -2.25 -7.97 -11.94
CA ILE A 61 -3.42 -7.79 -11.07
C ILE A 61 -3.40 -8.92 -10.05
N LYS A 62 -3.08 -8.61 -8.80
CA LYS A 62 -3.00 -9.58 -7.70
C LYS A 62 -4.34 -9.77 -6.98
N GLY A 63 -5.31 -8.90 -7.24
CA GLY A 63 -6.64 -8.96 -6.63
C GLY A 63 -7.39 -7.65 -6.72
N TYR A 64 -8.60 -7.67 -6.19
CA TYR A 64 -9.52 -6.53 -6.13
C TYR A 64 -9.92 -6.28 -4.70
N LYS A 65 -9.98 -5.02 -4.27
CA LYS A 65 -10.37 -4.65 -2.91
C LYS A 65 -11.57 -3.69 -2.95
N ALA A 66 -12.50 -3.88 -2.03
CA ALA A 66 -13.51 -2.88 -1.77
C ALA A 66 -12.89 -1.75 -0.96
N VAL A 67 -13.10 -0.51 -1.43
CA VAL A 67 -12.78 0.68 -0.62
C VAL A 67 -14.03 0.98 0.20
N LEU A 68 -13.94 0.72 1.49
CA LEU A 68 -15.02 1.06 2.42
C LEU A 68 -14.89 2.53 2.81
N SER A 69 -16.01 3.23 2.92
CA SER A 69 -16.06 4.58 3.51
C SER A 69 -15.80 4.44 5.02
N GLY A 70 -14.53 4.33 5.41
CA GLY A 70 -14.15 3.98 6.77
C GLY A 70 -13.07 4.84 7.39
N ILE A 71 -12.51 5.79 6.65
CA ILE A 71 -11.74 6.88 7.26
C ILE A 71 -12.71 8.01 7.48
N SER A 72 -13.24 8.10 8.70
CA SER A 72 -14.01 9.25 9.16
C SER A 72 -13.07 10.45 9.29
N SER A 73 -13.59 11.65 9.07
CA SER A 73 -12.86 12.89 9.40
C SER A 73 -12.42 12.96 10.86
N ASN A 74 -12.95 12.09 11.71
CA ASN A 74 -12.59 11.95 13.13
C ASN A 74 -11.58 10.85 13.42
N ASP A 75 -11.15 10.06 12.41
CA ASP A 75 -10.13 9.05 12.62
C ASP A 75 -8.80 9.71 12.95
N GLN A 76 -8.22 9.30 14.06
CA GLN A 76 -6.91 9.73 14.50
C GLN A 76 -5.88 8.68 14.12
N PHE A 77 -4.73 9.14 13.70
CA PHE A 77 -3.61 8.28 13.38
C PHE A 77 -2.38 8.76 14.15
N GLU A 78 -1.47 7.84 14.39
CA GLU A 78 -0.16 8.11 14.97
C GLU A 78 0.92 7.70 14.00
N ALA A 79 1.84 8.62 13.70
CA ALA A 79 3.06 8.32 12.97
C ALA A 79 4.17 8.04 13.99
N LEU A 80 4.81 6.90 13.85
CA LEU A 80 5.99 6.48 14.60
C LEU A 80 7.21 6.54 13.69
N PHE A 81 8.22 7.31 14.08
CA PHE A 81 9.53 7.33 13.47
C PHE A 81 10.49 6.59 14.38
N LEU A 82 11.29 5.69 13.83
CA LEU A 82 12.28 4.90 14.56
C LEU A 82 13.67 5.14 14.03
N LYS A 83 14.60 5.37 14.95
CA LYS A 83 16.04 5.34 14.71
C LYS A 83 16.61 4.08 15.33
N LEU A 84 17.13 3.20 14.49
CA LEU A 84 17.62 1.89 14.91
C LEU A 84 19.12 1.90 15.15
N LYS A 85 19.60 1.02 16.04
CA LYS A 85 21.01 0.77 16.25
C LYS A 85 21.62 0.20 14.97
N ILE A 86 22.72 0.82 14.53
CA ILE A 86 23.50 0.33 13.39
C ILE A 86 24.29 -0.89 13.84
N THR A 87 23.86 -2.07 13.40
CA THR A 87 24.52 -3.34 13.68
C THR A 87 24.71 -4.12 12.38
N ARG A 88 25.58 -5.16 12.41
CA ARG A 88 25.76 -6.05 11.25
C ARG A 88 24.46 -6.80 10.85
N SER A 89 23.48 -6.86 11.74
CA SER A 89 22.17 -7.51 11.53
C SER A 89 21.03 -6.50 11.39
N MET A 90 21.31 -5.26 11.01
CA MET A 90 20.31 -4.20 10.91
C MET A 90 19.14 -4.58 9.97
N ASP A 91 19.44 -5.24 8.85
CA ASP A 91 18.39 -5.70 7.91
C ASP A 91 17.44 -6.69 8.57
N ASN A 92 17.97 -7.65 9.35
CA ASN A 92 17.14 -8.61 10.07
C ASN A 92 16.29 -7.94 11.15
N THR A 93 16.83 -6.95 11.84
CA THR A 93 16.12 -6.16 12.85
C THR A 93 14.99 -5.37 12.21
N THR A 94 15.27 -4.70 11.10
CA THR A 94 14.29 -3.94 10.33
C THR A 94 13.13 -4.83 9.87
N GLU A 95 13.45 -6.00 9.31
CA GLU A 95 12.41 -6.95 8.88
C GLU A 95 11.61 -7.51 10.07
N SER A 96 12.23 -7.78 11.20
CA SER A 96 11.53 -8.24 12.40
C SER A 96 10.53 -7.21 12.91
N ILE A 97 10.93 -5.94 12.96
CA ILE A 97 10.06 -4.83 13.36
C ILE A 97 8.90 -4.67 12.36
N LYS A 98 9.19 -4.66 11.05
CA LYS A 98 8.18 -4.58 10.00
C LYS A 98 7.16 -5.71 10.10
N ASN A 99 7.63 -6.93 10.26
CA ASN A 99 6.77 -8.11 10.38
C ASN A 99 5.88 -8.02 11.62
N TYR A 100 6.42 -7.57 12.75
CA TYR A 100 5.61 -7.36 13.95
C TYR A 100 4.54 -6.29 13.74
N ILE A 101 4.90 -5.13 13.15
CA ILE A 101 3.94 -4.06 12.87
C ILE A 101 2.81 -4.56 11.96
N LYS A 102 3.12 -5.36 10.94
CA LYS A 102 2.13 -5.96 10.03
C LYS A 102 1.14 -6.90 10.73
N THR A 103 1.47 -7.42 11.92
CA THR A 103 0.54 -8.24 12.71
C THR A 103 -0.46 -7.41 13.52
N LEU A 104 -0.22 -6.10 13.67
CA LEU A 104 -1.10 -5.23 14.44
C LEU A 104 -2.37 -4.93 13.63
N PRO A 105 -3.58 -5.10 14.21
CA PRO A 105 -4.83 -4.92 13.46
C PRO A 105 -5.06 -3.49 13.01
N ASN A 106 -4.46 -2.53 13.70
CA ASN A 106 -4.61 -1.10 13.48
C ASN A 106 -3.46 -0.46 12.68
N TYR A 107 -2.53 -1.25 12.12
CA TYR A 107 -1.48 -0.68 11.27
C TYR A 107 -2.05 -0.22 9.92
N LEU A 108 -1.58 0.91 9.43
CA LEU A 108 -1.94 1.43 8.12
C LEU A 108 -0.82 1.16 7.10
N PHE A 109 0.41 1.55 7.43
CA PHE A 109 1.58 1.18 6.64
C PHE A 109 2.86 1.21 7.50
N VAL A 110 3.91 0.56 7.00
CA VAL A 110 5.27 0.61 7.53
C VAL A 110 6.24 0.64 6.36
N ALA A 111 7.24 1.51 6.44
CA ALA A 111 8.28 1.67 5.44
C ALA A 111 9.64 1.89 6.07
N THR A 112 10.70 1.53 5.35
CA THR A 112 12.05 2.02 5.60
C THR A 112 12.22 3.36 4.95
N VAL A 113 12.98 4.25 5.58
CA VAL A 113 13.27 5.59 5.08
C VAL A 113 14.77 5.86 5.17
N ASP A 114 15.28 6.68 4.27
CA ASP A 114 16.66 7.14 4.29
C ASP A 114 16.76 8.47 5.04
N GLY A 115 17.87 8.67 5.74
CA GLY A 115 18.15 9.89 6.48
C GLY A 115 18.32 9.64 7.99
N ASP A 116 17.90 10.61 8.81
CA ASP A 116 18.06 10.55 10.27
C ASP A 116 17.25 9.46 10.95
N TRP A 117 16.17 9.05 10.32
CA TRP A 117 15.30 7.98 10.75
C TRP A 117 15.43 6.78 9.81
N ASN A 118 15.24 5.57 10.34
CA ASN A 118 15.37 4.34 9.55
C ASN A 118 14.03 3.74 9.15
N MET A 119 12.99 4.01 9.94
CA MET A 119 11.66 3.49 9.69
C MET A 119 10.58 4.51 10.03
N ILE A 120 9.48 4.42 9.30
CA ILE A 120 8.22 5.08 9.62
C ILE A 120 7.10 4.04 9.66
N ALA A 121 6.23 4.13 10.65
CA ALA A 121 4.99 3.39 10.69
C ALA A 121 3.82 4.33 10.97
N VAL A 122 2.65 4.03 10.44
CA VAL A 122 1.41 4.74 10.76
C VAL A 122 0.37 3.75 11.24
N LEU A 123 -0.18 4.03 12.40
CA LEU A 123 -1.21 3.22 13.04
C LEU A 123 -2.46 4.08 13.26
N ARG A 124 -3.63 3.43 13.18
CA ARG A 124 -4.89 4.06 13.61
C ARG A 124 -4.96 4.06 15.13
N VAL A 125 -5.40 5.17 15.71
CA VAL A 125 -5.70 5.27 17.13
C VAL A 125 -7.13 4.78 17.35
N GLU A 126 -7.30 3.68 18.09
CA GLU A 126 -8.60 3.06 18.31
C GLU A 126 -8.96 3.05 19.79
N GLY A 127 -10.20 3.43 20.08
CA GLY A 127 -10.76 3.36 21.43
C GLY A 127 -10.03 4.22 22.44
N ALA A 128 -9.70 3.62 23.60
CA ALA A 128 -8.99 4.28 24.69
C ALA A 128 -7.46 4.32 24.53
N GLU A 129 -6.90 3.62 23.53
CA GLU A 129 -5.47 3.53 23.30
C GLU A 129 -4.98 4.80 22.58
N LYS A 130 -4.41 5.73 23.34
CA LYS A 130 -3.91 7.00 22.80
C LYS A 130 -2.59 6.86 22.05
N ASN A 131 -1.76 5.88 22.37
CA ASN A 131 -0.42 5.70 21.82
C ASN A 131 -0.22 4.25 21.35
N PRO A 132 -0.77 3.86 20.20
CA PRO A 132 -0.67 2.48 19.73
C PRO A 132 0.77 2.06 19.40
N SER A 133 1.66 3.02 19.14
CA SER A 133 3.08 2.75 18.85
C SER A 133 3.90 2.40 20.09
N ALA A 134 3.41 2.70 21.31
CA ALA A 134 4.16 2.46 22.55
C ALA A 134 4.59 0.99 22.69
N ARG A 135 3.71 0.04 22.34
CA ARG A 135 4.00 -1.40 22.36
C ARG A 135 5.12 -1.82 21.40
N ILE A 136 5.31 -1.09 20.29
CA ILE A 136 6.39 -1.34 19.34
C ILE A 136 7.71 -0.90 19.98
N VAL A 137 7.73 0.30 20.54
CA VAL A 137 8.92 0.88 21.18
C VAL A 137 9.35 0.03 22.36
N GLU A 138 8.41 -0.40 23.21
CA GLU A 138 8.69 -1.28 24.35
C GLU A 138 9.27 -2.62 23.91
N LYS A 139 8.63 -3.29 22.94
CA LYS A 139 9.06 -4.60 22.45
C LYS A 139 10.46 -4.59 21.83
N PHE A 140 10.84 -3.50 21.17
CA PHE A 140 12.10 -3.39 20.44
C PHE A 140 13.06 -2.35 21.06
N SER A 141 12.89 -2.06 22.36
CA SER A 141 13.66 -1.05 23.09
C SER A 141 15.19 -1.24 22.97
N ASP A 142 15.64 -2.51 22.95
CA ASP A 142 17.08 -2.83 22.82
C ASP A 142 17.66 -2.51 21.44
N GLN A 143 16.82 -2.43 20.40
CA GLN A 143 17.22 -2.16 19.02
C GLN A 143 17.00 -0.69 18.61
N ILE A 144 16.20 0.06 19.37
CA ILE A 144 15.86 1.45 19.09
C ILE A 144 16.83 2.37 19.82
N ILE A 145 17.43 3.34 19.10
CA ILE A 145 18.24 4.42 19.68
C ILE A 145 17.33 5.57 20.10
N ASP A 146 16.40 5.93 19.21
CA ASP A 146 15.52 7.06 19.37
C ASP A 146 14.21 6.83 18.62
N TYR A 147 13.16 7.49 19.06
CA TYR A 147 11.88 7.44 18.41
C TYR A 147 11.11 8.74 18.56
N LYS A 148 10.23 8.99 17.60
CA LYS A 148 9.30 10.11 17.65
C LYS A 148 7.89 9.63 17.31
N MET A 149 6.93 9.98 18.16
CA MET A 149 5.51 9.77 17.92
C MET A 149 4.85 11.11 17.60
N SER A 150 3.98 11.13 16.60
CA SER A 150 3.27 12.33 16.19
C SER A 150 1.84 11.97 15.81
N GLY A 151 0.86 12.60 16.43
CA GLY A 151 -0.52 12.52 15.95
C GLY A 151 -0.62 13.14 14.56
N ILE A 152 -1.27 12.44 13.65
CA ILE A 152 -1.53 12.92 12.29
C ILE A 152 -3.01 12.84 11.96
N GLN A 153 -3.47 13.81 11.19
CA GLN A 153 -4.79 13.80 10.57
C GLN A 153 -4.62 13.59 9.08
N ILE A 154 -5.18 12.50 8.58
CA ILE A 154 -5.15 12.21 7.16
C ILE A 154 -6.39 12.86 6.55
N LYS A 155 -6.21 13.97 5.82
CA LYS A 155 -7.33 14.72 5.20
C LYS A 155 -7.66 14.22 3.81
N ASP A 156 -6.63 13.83 3.04
CA ASP A 156 -6.78 13.34 1.68
C ASP A 156 -5.91 12.10 1.50
N VAL A 157 -6.53 10.94 1.37
CA VAL A 157 -5.85 9.70 1.02
C VAL A 157 -6.36 9.22 -0.31
N ASN A 158 -5.51 9.25 -1.31
CA ASN A 158 -5.79 8.47 -2.51
C ASN A 158 -5.44 7.00 -2.23
N LEU A 159 -6.36 6.31 -1.56
CA LEU A 159 -6.22 4.88 -1.22
C LEU A 159 -6.00 4.00 -2.45
N LEU A 160 -6.42 4.46 -3.63
CA LEU A 160 -6.19 3.77 -4.90
C LEU A 160 -4.69 3.75 -5.25
N ASN A 161 -3.97 4.82 -4.96
CA ASN A 161 -2.53 4.88 -5.20
C ASN A 161 -1.71 4.22 -4.08
N MET A 162 -2.22 4.18 -2.85
CA MET A 162 -1.56 3.45 -1.75
C MET A 162 -1.61 1.93 -1.95
N SER A 163 -2.64 1.39 -2.62
CA SER A 163 -2.69 -0.05 -2.91
C SER A 163 -1.56 -0.51 -3.83
N MET A 164 -1.00 0.38 -4.66
CA MET A 164 0.18 0.07 -5.48
C MET A 164 1.48 -0.03 -4.67
N LEU A 165 1.59 0.69 -3.55
CA LEU A 165 2.75 0.63 -2.65
C LEU A 165 2.73 -0.57 -1.71
N LEU A 166 1.56 -1.16 -1.46
CA LEU A 166 1.38 -2.27 -0.52
C LEU A 166 1.47 -3.66 -1.18
N LEU A 167 1.73 -3.72 -2.48
CA LEU A 167 1.80 -4.96 -3.26
C LEU A 167 3.25 -5.35 -3.67
N THR A 168 4.25 -4.69 -3.09
CA THR A 168 5.67 -5.06 -3.24
C THR A 168 6.15 -5.99 -2.14
#